data_d1c32b1182f7f578313c16aead2ecde5
#
_entry.id   d1c32b1182f7f578313c16aead2ecde5
#
_cell.length_a   1.000
_cell.length_b   1.000
_cell.length_c   1.000
_cell.angle_alpha   90.00
_cell.angle_beta   90.00
_cell.angle_gamma   90.00
#
_symmetry.space_group_name_H-M   'P 1'
#
loop_
_entity.id
_entity.type
_entity.pdbx_description
1 polymer ?
#
loop_
_entity_poly.entity_id
_entity_poly.type
_entity_poly.pdbx_seq_one_letter_code
_entity_poly.pdbx_strand_id
1 'polypeptide(L)'
;VPFFLLGKGANILVSDAGFRGLVIKSEDQGVEFLDGGRVRAGAGVDIFPDLILATVERGLSGLHHFVGIPSTVGGAMWQNLHFLSPAPERERTVFLEEFVESAQILSDQGRIREVGRDYFEFGYDYSILHRTEDTVLDVTFRLDPAPKEDLRRVMQENLAWRDERHPDLWLYPSAGSIFRKVAGIGAGRLIDECGLKGTVHGQAQIFHKHANIIVNLGG
;
A
#
# COMPACT_ATOMS: atom_id res chain seq x y z
N VAL A 1 -11.24 -22.66 12.51
CA VAL A 1 -10.42 -22.88 11.31
C VAL A 1 -9.54 -21.66 11.16
N PRO A 2 -8.21 -21.81 10.96
CA PRO A 2 -7.34 -20.67 10.65
C PRO A 2 -7.85 -19.94 9.42
N PHE A 3 -7.73 -18.61 9.41
CA PHE A 3 -8.08 -17.82 8.22
C PHE A 3 -7.01 -16.79 7.93
N PHE A 4 -6.98 -16.34 6.68
CA PHE A 4 -6.10 -15.29 6.20
C PHE A 4 -6.90 -14.29 5.37
N LEU A 5 -6.81 -13.01 5.73
CA LEU A 5 -7.44 -11.94 4.97
C LEU A 5 -6.49 -11.49 3.85
N LEU A 6 -6.97 -11.57 2.63
CA LEU A 6 -6.20 -11.25 1.44
C LEU A 6 -6.74 -9.95 0.82
N GLY A 7 -5.87 -8.96 0.67
CA GLY A 7 -6.13 -7.81 -0.17
C GLY A 7 -5.73 -8.12 -1.63
N LYS A 8 -4.88 -7.29 -2.21
CA LYS A 8 -4.37 -7.47 -3.60
C LYS A 8 -3.28 -8.55 -3.72
N GLY A 9 -2.77 -9.07 -2.61
CA GLY A 9 -1.70 -10.07 -2.62
C GLY A 9 -0.31 -9.50 -3.02
N ALA A 10 -0.17 -8.19 -3.08
CA ALA A 10 1.02 -7.52 -3.62
C ALA A 10 2.22 -7.48 -2.67
N ASN A 11 2.02 -7.83 -1.38
CA ASN A 11 3.07 -7.79 -0.34
C ASN A 11 3.13 -9.12 0.44
N ILE A 12 2.91 -10.23 -0.23
CA ILE A 12 2.96 -11.57 0.36
C ILE A 12 3.74 -12.54 -0.52
N LEU A 13 4.39 -13.50 0.12
CA LEU A 13 4.95 -14.68 -0.51
C LEU A 13 4.26 -15.91 0.07
N VAL A 14 3.58 -16.67 -0.78
CA VAL A 14 2.84 -17.87 -0.39
C VAL A 14 3.72 -19.09 -0.61
N SER A 15 3.75 -20.00 0.38
CA SER A 15 4.44 -21.29 0.23
C SER A 15 3.78 -22.13 -0.87
N ASP A 16 4.57 -22.90 -1.62
CA ASP A 16 4.07 -23.88 -2.61
C ASP A 16 3.18 -24.97 -1.97
N ALA A 17 3.33 -25.22 -0.66
CA ALA A 17 2.44 -26.10 0.10
C ALA A 17 1.06 -25.48 0.37
N GLY A 18 0.87 -24.21 0.01
CA GLY A 18 -0.35 -23.43 0.22
C GLY A 18 -0.59 -23.05 1.67
N PHE A 19 -1.81 -22.57 1.94
CA PHE A 19 -2.30 -22.21 3.29
C PHE A 19 -3.38 -23.20 3.72
N ARG A 20 -3.18 -23.84 4.86
CA ARG A 20 -4.15 -24.83 5.43
C ARG A 20 -5.22 -24.11 6.24
N GLY A 21 -6.12 -23.41 5.59
CA GLY A 21 -7.17 -22.62 6.20
C GLY A 21 -8.09 -21.99 5.17
N LEU A 22 -8.86 -21.01 5.62
CA LEU A 22 -9.74 -20.22 4.78
C LEU A 22 -9.01 -18.93 4.34
N VAL A 23 -8.92 -18.68 3.04
CA VAL A 23 -8.48 -17.39 2.51
C VAL A 23 -9.71 -16.58 2.16
N ILE A 24 -9.84 -15.41 2.78
CA ILE A 24 -10.95 -14.48 2.58
C ILE A 24 -10.42 -13.27 1.85
N LYS A 25 -10.91 -13.02 0.65
CA LYS A 25 -10.61 -11.80 -0.11
C LYS A 25 -11.75 -10.82 0.04
N SER A 26 -11.45 -9.62 0.50
CA SER A 26 -12.45 -8.55 0.54
C SER A 26 -12.70 -8.04 -0.88
N GLU A 27 -13.98 -8.05 -1.29
CA GLU A 27 -14.43 -7.53 -2.58
C GLU A 27 -15.47 -6.41 -2.41
N ASP A 28 -15.52 -5.76 -1.26
CA ASP A 28 -16.30 -4.54 -1.09
C ASP A 28 -15.65 -3.40 -1.87
N GLN A 29 -16.29 -3.01 -2.97
CA GLN A 29 -15.84 -1.98 -3.93
C GLN A 29 -16.62 -0.66 -3.76
N GLY A 30 -17.35 -0.49 -2.66
CA GLY A 30 -18.13 0.72 -2.39
C GLY A 30 -17.24 1.95 -2.22
N VAL A 31 -17.52 3.03 -2.96
CA VAL A 31 -16.90 4.35 -2.77
C VAL A 31 -18.01 5.39 -2.69
N GLU A 32 -18.07 6.09 -1.57
CA GLU A 32 -19.07 7.13 -1.30
C GLU A 32 -18.37 8.46 -1.01
N PHE A 33 -18.76 9.52 -1.74
CA PHE A 33 -18.28 10.88 -1.51
C PHE A 33 -19.25 11.60 -0.58
N LEU A 34 -18.73 12.06 0.55
CA LEU A 34 -19.47 12.74 1.60
C LEU A 34 -19.12 14.23 1.60
N ASP A 35 -19.87 15.03 2.37
CA ASP A 35 -19.60 16.46 2.50
C ASP A 35 -18.26 16.74 3.19
N GLY A 36 -17.68 17.93 2.90
CA GLY A 36 -16.46 18.41 3.55
C GLY A 36 -15.18 17.65 3.17
N GLY A 37 -15.08 17.14 1.92
CA GLY A 37 -13.89 16.47 1.43
C GLY A 37 -13.71 15.05 1.99
N ARG A 38 -14.76 14.46 2.56
CA ARG A 38 -14.73 13.09 3.08
C ARG A 38 -15.06 12.08 1.99
N VAL A 39 -14.35 10.97 2.00
CA VAL A 39 -14.57 9.85 1.09
C VAL A 39 -14.56 8.56 1.90
N ARG A 40 -15.66 7.80 1.87
CA ARG A 40 -15.72 6.45 2.44
C ARG A 40 -15.45 5.43 1.36
N ALA A 41 -14.55 4.49 1.63
CA ALA A 41 -14.19 3.42 0.70
C ALA A 41 -14.14 2.07 1.41
N GLY A 42 -14.76 1.05 0.81
CA GLY A 42 -14.71 -0.33 1.28
C GLY A 42 -13.29 -0.90 1.28
N ALA A 43 -13.01 -1.83 2.19
CA ALA A 43 -11.66 -2.39 2.36
C ALA A 43 -11.13 -3.12 1.12
N GLY A 44 -12.02 -3.56 0.22
CA GLY A 44 -11.66 -4.23 -1.04
C GLY A 44 -11.36 -3.28 -2.20
N VAL A 45 -11.65 -1.98 -2.07
CA VAL A 45 -11.39 -0.99 -3.13
C VAL A 45 -9.90 -0.89 -3.41
N ASP A 46 -9.52 -0.96 -4.67
CA ASP A 46 -8.13 -0.71 -5.09
C ASP A 46 -7.76 0.76 -4.84
N ILE A 47 -6.68 0.99 -4.09
CA ILE A 47 -6.15 2.36 -3.89
C ILE A 47 -5.84 2.98 -5.25
N PHE A 48 -5.11 2.26 -6.11
CA PHE A 48 -4.89 2.64 -7.49
C PHE A 48 -5.23 1.46 -8.43
N PRO A 49 -6.00 1.70 -9.49
CA PRO A 49 -6.42 3.02 -10.03
C PRO A 49 -7.66 3.61 -9.36
N ASP A 50 -8.56 2.82 -8.78
CA ASP A 50 -9.97 3.15 -8.57
C ASP A 50 -10.18 4.35 -7.63
N LEU A 51 -9.70 4.27 -6.39
CA LEU A 51 -9.95 5.34 -5.41
C LEU A 51 -9.18 6.62 -5.75
N ILE A 52 -7.90 6.50 -6.15
CA ILE A 52 -7.08 7.67 -6.50
C ILE A 52 -7.68 8.42 -7.69
N LEU A 53 -8.04 7.73 -8.78
CA LEU A 53 -8.61 8.40 -9.94
C LEU A 53 -9.96 9.06 -9.61
N ALA A 54 -10.80 8.39 -8.83
CA ALA A 54 -12.09 8.92 -8.42
C ALA A 54 -11.96 10.18 -7.54
N THR A 55 -10.96 10.27 -6.66
CA THR A 55 -10.69 11.44 -5.82
C THR A 55 -10.08 12.58 -6.63
N VAL A 56 -9.11 12.31 -7.50
CA VAL A 56 -8.48 13.31 -8.38
C VAL A 56 -9.48 13.93 -9.33
N GLU A 57 -10.41 13.15 -9.91
CA GLU A 57 -11.49 13.68 -10.76
C GLU A 57 -12.45 14.62 -10.02
N ARG A 58 -12.46 14.60 -8.71
CA ARG A 58 -13.20 15.54 -7.85
C ARG A 58 -12.34 16.67 -7.29
N GLY A 59 -11.05 16.73 -7.66
CA GLY A 59 -10.12 17.74 -7.16
C GLY A 59 -9.84 17.58 -5.66
N LEU A 60 -9.77 16.34 -5.17
CA LEU A 60 -9.46 16.00 -3.78
C LEU A 60 -8.02 15.47 -3.68
N SER A 61 -7.19 16.17 -2.91
CA SER A 61 -5.77 15.87 -2.71
C SER A 61 -5.55 14.89 -1.54
N GLY A 62 -4.41 14.23 -1.55
CA GLY A 62 -3.98 13.30 -0.48
C GLY A 62 -3.60 11.95 -1.05
N LEU A 63 -4.56 11.15 -1.48
CA LEU A 63 -4.31 9.78 -1.94
C LEU A 63 -3.51 9.69 -3.25
N HIS A 64 -3.49 10.73 -4.08
CA HIS A 64 -2.75 10.80 -5.35
C HIS A 64 -1.24 10.57 -5.20
N HIS A 65 -0.68 10.75 -3.99
CA HIS A 65 0.73 10.43 -3.70
C HIS A 65 1.06 8.95 -3.87
N PHE A 66 0.09 8.06 -3.67
CA PHE A 66 0.26 6.61 -3.67
C PHE A 66 0.03 5.95 -5.04
N VAL A 67 -0.03 6.74 -6.10
CA VAL A 67 -0.24 6.27 -7.46
C VAL A 67 0.75 5.16 -7.84
N GLY A 68 0.24 4.12 -8.50
CA GLY A 68 1.05 2.98 -8.96
C GLY A 68 1.47 1.99 -7.87
N ILE A 69 1.05 2.18 -6.60
CA ILE A 69 1.28 1.19 -5.55
C ILE A 69 0.11 0.20 -5.55
N PRO A 70 0.35 -1.09 -5.78
CA PRO A 70 -0.72 -2.09 -5.79
C PRO A 70 -1.16 -2.40 -4.36
N SER A 71 -2.32 -1.90 -3.96
CA SER A 71 -2.92 -2.17 -2.65
C SER A 71 -4.43 -2.01 -2.70
N THR A 72 -5.14 -2.74 -1.85
CA THR A 72 -6.52 -2.40 -1.48
C THR A 72 -6.53 -1.43 -0.29
N VAL A 73 -7.66 -0.79 -0.02
CA VAL A 73 -7.85 0.08 1.15
C VAL A 73 -7.49 -0.66 2.44
N GLY A 74 -8.01 -1.88 2.65
CA GLY A 74 -7.69 -2.69 3.83
C GLY A 74 -6.20 -3.05 3.93
N GLY A 75 -5.55 -3.40 2.80
CA GLY A 75 -4.12 -3.66 2.75
C GLY A 75 -3.28 -2.42 3.04
N ALA A 76 -3.74 -1.25 2.57
CA ALA A 76 -3.11 0.04 2.85
C ALA A 76 -3.17 0.42 4.34
N MET A 77 -4.30 0.14 5.01
CA MET A 77 -4.45 0.32 6.46
C MET A 77 -3.55 -0.61 7.27
N TRP A 78 -3.42 -1.88 6.84
CA TRP A 78 -2.54 -2.85 7.48
C TRP A 78 -1.09 -2.35 7.54
N GLN A 79 -0.58 -1.85 6.42
CA GLN A 79 0.82 -1.49 6.24
C GLN A 79 1.12 -0.02 6.55
N ASN A 80 0.11 0.82 6.82
CA ASN A 80 0.24 2.28 6.79
C ASN A 80 0.93 2.71 5.49
N LEU A 81 0.23 2.49 4.37
CA LEU A 81 0.76 2.74 3.03
C LEU A 81 1.46 4.09 2.96
N HIS A 82 2.64 4.12 2.36
CA HIS A 82 3.42 5.36 2.31
C HIS A 82 4.22 5.48 1.02
N PHE A 83 4.58 6.71 0.70
CA PHE A 83 5.43 7.05 -0.43
C PHE A 83 6.21 8.34 -0.15
N LEU A 84 7.26 8.58 -0.94
CA LEU A 84 8.00 9.83 -0.86
C LEU A 84 7.13 11.02 -1.25
N SER A 85 7.36 12.18 -0.63
CA SER A 85 6.74 13.44 -1.00
C SER A 85 6.99 13.77 -2.47
N PRO A 86 6.22 14.72 -3.06
CA PRO A 86 6.38 15.07 -4.47
C PRO A 86 7.80 15.51 -4.84
N ALA A 87 8.13 15.36 -6.12
CA ALA A 87 9.31 15.97 -6.70
C ALA A 87 9.25 17.53 -6.56
N PRO A 88 10.40 18.23 -6.60
CA PRO A 88 11.74 17.65 -6.79
C PRO A 88 12.39 17.16 -5.50
N GLU A 89 11.97 17.65 -4.34
CA GLU A 89 12.68 17.47 -3.06
C GLU A 89 12.63 16.02 -2.57
N ARG A 90 11.43 15.40 -2.58
CA ARG A 90 11.19 14.05 -2.05
C ARG A 90 11.81 13.81 -0.67
N GLU A 91 11.71 14.83 0.21
CA GLU A 91 12.44 14.88 1.47
C GLU A 91 11.73 14.14 2.60
N ARG A 92 10.40 14.08 2.56
CA ARG A 92 9.61 13.40 3.59
C ARG A 92 8.88 12.17 3.03
N THR A 93 8.47 11.30 3.92
CA THR A 93 7.50 10.24 3.62
C THR A 93 6.10 10.75 3.90
N VAL A 94 5.19 10.59 2.95
CA VAL A 94 3.74 10.80 3.11
C VAL A 94 3.14 9.47 3.50
N PHE A 95 2.36 9.42 4.58
CA PHE A 95 1.71 8.23 5.08
C PHE A 95 0.20 8.28 4.88
N LEU A 96 -0.43 7.11 4.70
CA LEU A 96 -1.87 7.00 4.57
C LEU A 96 -2.61 7.56 5.80
N GLU A 97 -2.06 7.35 6.99
CA GLU A 97 -2.62 7.85 8.26
C GLU A 97 -2.89 9.36 8.27
N GLU A 98 -2.16 10.14 7.46
CA GLU A 98 -2.35 11.59 7.34
C GLU A 98 -3.75 11.94 6.83
N PHE A 99 -4.39 11.01 6.12
CA PHE A 99 -5.69 11.20 5.46
C PHE A 99 -6.82 10.39 6.10
N VAL A 100 -6.53 9.48 7.02
CA VAL A 100 -7.54 8.65 7.70
C VAL A 100 -8.26 9.49 8.75
N GLU A 101 -9.60 9.55 8.66
CA GLU A 101 -10.47 10.15 9.69
C GLU A 101 -11.00 9.08 10.63
N SER A 102 -11.66 8.07 10.09
CA SER A 102 -12.22 6.92 10.84
C SER A 102 -12.29 5.67 9.98
N ALA A 103 -12.60 4.55 10.58
CA ALA A 103 -12.89 3.30 9.88
C ALA A 103 -13.93 2.48 10.63
N GLN A 104 -14.71 1.69 9.89
CA GLN A 104 -15.48 0.59 10.47
C GLN A 104 -14.61 -0.66 10.51
N ILE A 105 -14.57 -1.29 11.67
CA ILE A 105 -13.88 -2.55 11.88
C ILE A 105 -14.84 -3.62 12.39
N LEU A 106 -14.60 -4.87 12.00
CA LEU A 106 -15.14 -6.06 12.64
C LEU A 106 -14.11 -6.55 13.65
N SER A 107 -14.45 -6.50 14.94
CA SER A 107 -13.57 -6.96 15.99
C SER A 107 -13.49 -8.51 16.05
N ASP A 108 -12.50 -9.03 16.75
CA ASP A 108 -12.35 -10.46 17.10
C ASP A 108 -13.58 -11.06 17.78
N GLN A 109 -14.38 -10.21 18.46
CA GLN A 109 -15.65 -10.61 19.11
C GLN A 109 -16.86 -10.59 18.16
N GLY A 110 -16.64 -10.36 16.87
CA GLY A 110 -17.72 -10.29 15.86
C GLY A 110 -18.57 -9.02 15.95
N ARG A 111 -18.08 -7.94 16.55
CA ARG A 111 -18.81 -6.66 16.67
C ARG A 111 -18.27 -5.66 15.69
N ILE A 112 -19.18 -5.04 14.93
CA ILE A 112 -18.84 -3.88 14.08
C ILE A 112 -18.83 -2.63 14.96
N ARG A 113 -17.76 -1.84 14.82
CA ARG A 113 -17.62 -0.55 15.51
C ARG A 113 -16.87 0.45 14.67
N GLU A 114 -17.19 1.71 14.81
CA GLU A 114 -16.42 2.81 14.25
C GLU A 114 -15.27 3.18 15.19
N VAL A 115 -14.08 3.38 14.62
CA VAL A 115 -12.87 3.77 15.34
C VAL A 115 -12.22 4.94 14.62
N GLY A 116 -11.61 5.86 15.37
CA GLY A 116 -10.83 6.96 14.82
C GLY A 116 -9.41 6.51 14.43
N ARG A 117 -8.68 7.39 13.74
CA ARG A 117 -7.30 7.17 13.30
C ARG A 117 -6.39 6.65 14.41
N ASP A 118 -6.49 7.22 15.61
CA ASP A 118 -5.59 6.92 16.73
C ASP A 118 -5.69 5.47 17.21
N TYR A 119 -6.83 4.80 16.94
CA TYR A 119 -6.99 3.38 17.21
C TYR A 119 -5.95 2.51 16.52
N PHE A 120 -5.50 2.91 15.34
CA PHE A 120 -4.62 2.08 14.51
C PHE A 120 -3.17 2.09 14.97
N GLU A 121 -2.76 2.95 15.89
CA GLU A 121 -1.37 3.04 16.39
C GLU A 121 -0.35 3.03 15.24
N PHE A 122 -0.63 3.76 14.18
CA PHE A 122 0.16 3.72 12.95
C PHE A 122 1.64 4.01 13.18
N GLY A 123 2.47 3.33 12.42
CA GLY A 123 3.90 3.51 12.37
C GLY A 123 4.46 3.17 10.99
N TYR A 124 5.78 3.19 10.86
CA TYR A 124 6.44 2.81 9.62
C TYR A 124 6.26 1.30 9.36
N ASP A 125 5.64 0.94 8.24
CA ASP A 125 5.26 -0.45 7.90
C ASP A 125 4.45 -1.15 9.01
N TYR A 126 3.56 -0.41 9.70
CA TYR A 126 2.86 -0.94 10.87
C TYR A 126 1.50 -0.28 11.11
N SER A 127 0.56 -1.08 11.57
CA SER A 127 -0.65 -0.68 12.30
C SER A 127 -0.97 -1.70 13.40
N ILE A 128 -1.89 -1.37 14.32
CA ILE A 128 -2.35 -2.29 15.38
C ILE A 128 -2.91 -3.60 14.81
N LEU A 129 -3.38 -3.59 13.55
CA LEU A 129 -3.90 -4.77 12.85
C LEU A 129 -2.88 -5.91 12.74
N HIS A 130 -1.58 -5.64 12.91
CA HIS A 130 -0.54 -6.68 13.01
C HIS A 130 -0.61 -7.51 14.30
N ARG A 131 -1.31 -7.01 15.33
CA ARG A 131 -1.40 -7.64 16.65
C ARG A 131 -2.82 -7.99 17.06
N THR A 132 -3.82 -7.48 16.35
CA THR A 132 -5.24 -7.80 16.59
C THR A 132 -5.76 -8.70 15.47
N GLU A 133 -6.91 -9.33 15.71
CA GLU A 133 -7.66 -10.05 14.68
C GLU A 133 -8.78 -9.17 14.09
N ASP A 134 -8.71 -7.86 14.31
CA ASP A 134 -9.68 -6.90 13.78
C ASP A 134 -9.56 -6.79 12.26
N THR A 135 -10.70 -6.77 11.62
CA THR A 135 -10.81 -6.65 10.15
C THR A 135 -11.38 -5.29 9.79
N VAL A 136 -10.67 -4.53 8.96
CA VAL A 136 -11.19 -3.28 8.39
C VAL A 136 -12.29 -3.62 7.38
N LEU A 137 -13.45 -2.97 7.52
CA LEU A 137 -14.58 -3.10 6.60
C LEU A 137 -14.62 -1.94 5.60
N ASP A 138 -14.54 -0.71 6.08
CA ASP A 138 -14.42 0.50 5.28
C ASP A 138 -13.58 1.56 6.00
N VAL A 139 -13.13 2.56 5.25
CA VAL A 139 -12.33 3.68 5.76
C VAL A 139 -12.92 4.99 5.25
N THR A 140 -13.08 5.96 6.16
CA THR A 140 -13.40 7.34 5.80
C THR A 140 -12.12 8.15 5.79
N PHE A 141 -11.78 8.66 4.61
CA PHE A 141 -10.67 9.58 4.40
C PHE A 141 -11.17 11.02 4.43
N ARG A 142 -10.33 11.93 4.95
CA ARG A 142 -10.51 13.38 4.84
C ARG A 142 -9.45 13.94 3.91
N LEU A 143 -9.90 14.53 2.82
CA LEU A 143 -9.07 15.02 1.73
C LEU A 143 -9.33 16.51 1.50
N ASP A 144 -8.31 17.25 1.12
CA ASP A 144 -8.40 18.69 0.89
C ASP A 144 -8.64 19.01 -0.60
N PRO A 145 -9.44 20.04 -0.92
CA PRO A 145 -9.59 20.50 -2.28
C PRO A 145 -8.27 20.98 -2.89
N ALA A 146 -8.00 20.60 -4.15
CA ALA A 146 -6.84 21.06 -4.89
C ALA A 146 -7.12 21.07 -6.41
N PRO A 147 -6.38 21.88 -7.19
CA PRO A 147 -6.50 21.88 -8.65
C PRO A 147 -6.16 20.49 -9.24
N LYS A 148 -7.03 19.98 -10.10
CA LYS A 148 -6.85 18.65 -10.71
C LYS A 148 -5.55 18.52 -11.49
N GLU A 149 -5.14 19.58 -12.15
CA GLU A 149 -3.88 19.63 -12.91
C GLU A 149 -2.66 19.39 -12.03
N ASP A 150 -2.64 19.97 -10.82
CA ASP A 150 -1.55 19.77 -9.87
C ASP A 150 -1.51 18.32 -9.38
N LEU A 151 -2.68 17.75 -9.07
CA LEU A 151 -2.78 16.36 -8.64
C LEU A 151 -2.30 15.40 -9.75
N ARG A 152 -2.73 15.63 -10.99
CA ARG A 152 -2.31 14.84 -12.16
C ARG A 152 -0.82 14.97 -12.44
N ARG A 153 -0.26 16.17 -12.30
CA ARG A 153 1.18 16.40 -12.45
C ARG A 153 1.97 15.56 -11.42
N VAL A 154 1.61 15.63 -10.15
CA VAL A 154 2.25 14.83 -9.10
C VAL A 154 2.14 13.33 -9.37
N MET A 155 0.96 12.86 -9.83
CA MET A 155 0.80 11.45 -10.21
C MET A 155 1.74 11.05 -11.35
N GLN A 156 1.85 11.86 -12.40
CA GLN A 156 2.75 11.58 -13.53
C GLN A 156 4.21 11.53 -13.09
N GLU A 157 4.65 12.49 -12.27
CA GLU A 157 6.01 12.53 -11.71
C GLU A 157 6.30 11.30 -10.83
N ASN A 158 5.32 10.87 -10.02
CA ASN A 158 5.48 9.70 -9.17
C ASN A 158 5.48 8.40 -9.98
N LEU A 159 4.64 8.27 -11.00
CA LEU A 159 4.64 7.11 -11.90
C LEU A 159 5.98 7.02 -12.66
N ALA A 160 6.45 8.12 -13.26
CA ALA A 160 7.72 8.15 -13.96
C ALA A 160 8.88 7.75 -13.04
N TRP A 161 8.91 8.28 -11.80
CA TRP A 161 9.93 7.92 -10.82
C TRP A 161 9.89 6.44 -10.45
N ARG A 162 8.69 5.86 -10.37
CA ARG A 162 8.50 4.42 -10.10
C ARG A 162 8.98 3.56 -11.27
N ASP A 163 8.60 3.91 -12.50
CA ASP A 163 8.96 3.16 -13.72
C ASP A 163 10.48 3.10 -13.91
N GLU A 164 11.19 4.16 -13.54
CA GLU A 164 12.65 4.16 -13.58
C GLU A 164 13.30 3.18 -12.58
N ARG A 165 12.64 2.89 -11.44
CA ARG A 165 13.26 2.21 -10.27
C ARG A 165 12.63 0.89 -9.89
N HIS A 166 11.34 0.70 -10.15
CA HIS A 166 10.62 -0.49 -9.77
C HIS A 166 10.45 -1.45 -10.96
N PRO A 167 10.26 -2.75 -10.71
CA PRO A 167 9.94 -3.70 -11.76
C PRO A 167 8.54 -3.45 -12.33
N ASP A 168 8.39 -3.68 -13.63
CA ASP A 168 7.07 -3.95 -14.20
C ASP A 168 6.58 -5.29 -13.64
N LEU A 169 5.54 -5.27 -12.83
CA LEU A 169 5.05 -6.44 -12.10
C LEU A 169 4.42 -7.51 -13.02
N TRP A 170 4.05 -7.17 -14.26
CA TRP A 170 3.60 -8.13 -15.26
C TRP A 170 4.75 -8.93 -15.83
N LEU A 171 5.91 -8.31 -15.99
CA LEU A 171 7.11 -8.96 -16.51
C LEU A 171 7.95 -9.59 -15.39
N TYR A 172 7.97 -8.97 -14.23
CA TYR A 172 8.80 -9.32 -13.09
C TYR A 172 7.97 -9.37 -11.81
N PRO A 173 7.17 -10.44 -11.58
CA PRO A 173 6.39 -10.58 -10.36
C PRO A 173 7.25 -10.44 -9.10
N SER A 174 6.76 -9.67 -8.13
CA SER A 174 7.48 -9.36 -6.90
C SER A 174 6.49 -9.06 -5.76
N ALA A 175 6.92 -9.29 -4.54
CA ALA A 175 6.20 -8.90 -3.32
C ALA A 175 6.63 -7.51 -2.79
N GLY A 176 7.29 -6.67 -3.61
CA GLY A 176 7.78 -5.35 -3.21
C GLY A 176 9.10 -5.40 -2.45
N SER A 177 9.34 -4.42 -1.59
CA SER A 177 10.55 -4.37 -0.75
C SER A 177 10.53 -5.46 0.30
N ILE A 178 11.60 -6.28 0.33
CA ILE A 178 11.65 -7.51 1.14
C ILE A 178 12.13 -7.23 2.58
N PHE A 179 13.13 -6.37 2.75
CA PHE A 179 13.79 -6.18 4.03
C PHE A 179 13.49 -4.81 4.62
N ARG A 180 13.32 -4.77 5.95
CA ARG A 180 13.16 -3.55 6.72
C ARG A 180 14.47 -2.77 6.84
N LYS A 181 14.39 -1.49 7.20
CA LYS A 181 15.58 -0.68 7.53
C LYS A 181 16.35 -1.31 8.69
N VAL A 182 17.68 -1.24 8.62
CA VAL A 182 18.59 -1.70 9.66
C VAL A 182 19.26 -0.46 10.28
N ALA A 183 19.03 -0.21 11.57
CA ALA A 183 19.56 0.97 12.27
C ALA A 183 19.32 2.31 11.53
N GLY A 184 18.12 2.48 10.95
CA GLY A 184 17.76 3.68 10.19
C GLY A 184 18.25 3.70 8.73
N ILE A 185 19.13 2.78 8.33
CA ILE A 185 19.63 2.67 6.95
C ILE A 185 18.70 1.79 6.13
N GLY A 186 18.32 2.24 4.94
CA GLY A 186 17.52 1.45 4.02
C GLY A 186 18.25 0.17 3.60
N ALA A 187 17.58 -0.99 3.71
CA ALA A 187 18.16 -2.28 3.34
C ALA A 187 18.63 -2.31 1.87
N GLY A 188 17.91 -1.66 0.97
CA GLY A 188 18.31 -1.55 -0.43
C GLY A 188 19.68 -0.92 -0.61
N ARG A 189 20.02 0.10 0.18
CA ARG A 189 21.36 0.71 0.17
C ARG A 189 22.44 -0.28 0.60
N LEU A 190 22.22 -1.00 1.70
CA LEU A 190 23.18 -2.00 2.20
C LEU A 190 23.40 -3.13 1.18
N ILE A 191 22.35 -3.61 0.55
CA ILE A 191 22.42 -4.66 -0.48
C ILE A 191 23.17 -4.15 -1.72
N ASP A 192 22.93 -2.89 -2.12
CA ASP A 192 23.60 -2.24 -3.24
C ASP A 192 25.10 -2.04 -2.98
N GLU A 193 25.47 -1.58 -1.80
CA GLU A 193 26.86 -1.44 -1.35
C GLU A 193 27.62 -2.78 -1.34
N CYS A 194 26.89 -3.91 -1.17
CA CYS A 194 27.46 -5.26 -1.32
C CYS A 194 27.59 -5.72 -2.78
N GLY A 195 27.17 -4.91 -3.76
CA GLY A 195 27.23 -5.26 -5.19
C GLY A 195 26.29 -6.39 -5.61
N LEU A 196 25.17 -6.61 -4.89
CA LEU A 196 24.30 -7.77 -5.09
C LEU A 196 23.17 -7.53 -6.10
N LYS A 197 22.99 -6.33 -6.66
CA LYS A 197 22.02 -6.10 -7.75
C LYS A 197 22.26 -7.03 -8.92
N GLY A 198 21.20 -7.62 -9.44
CA GLY A 198 21.28 -8.57 -10.55
C GLY A 198 21.68 -9.99 -10.18
N THR A 199 22.03 -10.26 -8.91
CA THR A 199 22.34 -11.62 -8.46
C THR A 199 21.14 -12.53 -8.62
N VAL A 200 21.35 -13.71 -9.20
CA VAL A 200 20.32 -14.72 -9.49
C VAL A 200 20.56 -15.97 -8.64
N HIS A 201 19.48 -16.53 -8.10
CA HIS A 201 19.47 -17.84 -7.48
C HIS A 201 18.21 -18.62 -7.94
N GLY A 202 18.37 -19.66 -8.71
CA GLY A 202 17.25 -20.32 -9.38
C GLY A 202 16.49 -19.37 -10.29
N GLN A 203 15.19 -19.20 -10.03
CA GLN A 203 14.33 -18.25 -10.75
C GLN A 203 14.13 -16.92 -9.98
N ALA A 204 14.81 -16.73 -8.86
CA ALA A 204 14.77 -15.48 -8.10
C ALA A 204 15.96 -14.58 -8.44
N GLN A 205 15.72 -13.28 -8.64
CA GLN A 205 16.74 -12.29 -8.90
C GLN A 205 16.57 -11.06 -7.99
N ILE A 206 17.67 -10.57 -7.41
CA ILE A 206 17.70 -9.22 -6.85
C ILE A 206 17.60 -8.24 -8.02
N PHE A 207 16.53 -7.44 -8.05
CA PHE A 207 16.23 -6.60 -9.20
C PHE A 207 17.35 -5.60 -9.49
N HIS A 208 17.73 -5.50 -10.74
CA HIS A 208 18.90 -4.72 -11.16
C HIS A 208 18.76 -3.20 -10.94
N LYS A 209 17.52 -2.67 -10.85
CA LYS A 209 17.26 -1.26 -10.57
C LYS A 209 17.01 -0.98 -9.08
N HIS A 210 16.54 -1.98 -8.31
CA HIS A 210 16.14 -1.79 -6.91
C HIS A 210 16.61 -2.96 -6.03
N ALA A 211 17.68 -2.76 -5.28
CA ALA A 211 18.36 -3.81 -4.52
C ALA A 211 17.51 -4.48 -3.43
N ASN A 212 16.46 -3.82 -2.92
CA ASN A 212 15.55 -4.40 -1.92
C ASN A 212 14.34 -5.11 -2.53
N ILE A 213 14.32 -5.32 -3.84
CA ILE A 213 13.25 -6.05 -4.52
C ILE A 213 13.81 -7.34 -5.10
N ILE A 214 13.15 -8.45 -4.80
CA ILE A 214 13.41 -9.74 -5.41
C ILE A 214 12.27 -10.00 -6.39
N VAL A 215 12.63 -10.36 -7.64
CA VAL A 215 11.70 -10.65 -8.71
C VAL A 215 11.75 -12.12 -9.07
N ASN A 216 10.62 -12.66 -9.55
CA ASN A 216 10.54 -13.98 -10.16
C ASN A 216 10.81 -13.85 -11.66
N LEU A 217 11.77 -14.61 -12.17
CA LEU A 217 12.14 -14.65 -13.60
C LEU A 217 11.29 -15.63 -14.43
N GLY A 218 10.34 -16.28 -13.78
CA GLY A 218 9.47 -17.27 -14.40
C GLY A 218 9.77 -18.71 -13.94
N GLY A 219 8.85 -19.62 -14.19
CA GLY A 219 8.91 -21.06 -13.82
C GLY A 219 7.54 -21.62 -13.63
#